data_f1074328c9092e231d7abfe62e5dd263
#
_entry.id   f1074328c9092e231d7abfe62e5dd263
#
_cell.length_a   1.000
_cell.length_b   1.000
_cell.length_c   1.000
_cell.angle_alpha   90.00
_cell.angle_beta   90.00
_cell.angle_gamma   90.00
#
_symmetry.space_group_name_H-M   'P 1'
#
loop_
_entity.id
_entity.type
_entity.pdbx_description
1 polymer ?
#
loop_
_entity_poly.entity_id
_entity_poly.type
_entity_poly.pdbx_seq_one_letter_code
_entity_poly.pdbx_strand_id
1 'polypeptide(L)'
;MIIYHIYPLGLCNALFENEYKEPVNRLKEIYKWIPHIKEMGFDTIYFGPLFESKFHGYDTTDYYKIDSRLGTNEDFKELCKYIKSEGLKIVLDGVFNHVGRDFWAFKDLQKYREQSYHCDWFNGLNFNSNNDRNDGFSYNTWGGYTSLVKLNLRNSYVCDHLLNAVEMWIKEFDIDGLRLDAADQIDLNFFNQLKDRCKSLKHDFWLMGEIVSGDYQRFLDRLDSTTNYALYKSMFSAFNSKNMFEYAHGVEREFGPYGLYKNRLLYNFVDNHDVNRIVNTLNDRENLKNVYTLMFMIPGIPSVYYGSEWAIEGTKHNGSDNDLRPYIDITKMKDNDLTNHIKELIKIKKSSNALMYGGYEKINIWNMQYAFARMYDNEIKIVLVNAGDNDFTFDFWYRNNHYNYTLPKKSSKII
;
A
#
# COMPACT_ATOMS: atom_id res chain seq x y z
N MET A 1 -12.38 -5.70 3.15
CA MET A 1 -11.43 -4.57 3.37
C MET A 1 -11.29 -3.80 2.07
N ILE A 2 -11.43 -2.46 2.14
CA ILE A 2 -11.19 -1.51 1.04
C ILE A 2 -10.43 -0.35 1.65
N ILE A 3 -9.22 -0.09 1.15
CA ILE A 3 -8.23 0.73 1.84
C ILE A 3 -8.12 2.13 1.21
N TYR A 4 -8.06 3.15 2.07
CA TYR A 4 -7.63 4.49 1.72
C TYR A 4 -6.21 4.72 2.24
N HIS A 5 -5.27 4.96 1.33
CA HIS A 5 -3.85 5.08 1.66
C HIS A 5 -3.45 6.55 1.80
N ILE A 6 -2.91 6.93 2.95
CA ILE A 6 -2.43 8.27 3.27
C ILE A 6 -0.91 8.25 3.47
N TYR A 7 -0.20 9.20 2.89
CA TYR A 7 1.19 9.52 3.26
C TYR A 7 1.20 10.73 4.21
N PRO A 8 1.36 10.53 5.52
CA PRO A 8 1.07 11.57 6.52
C PRO A 8 1.93 12.81 6.41
N LEU A 9 3.24 12.66 6.18
CA LEU A 9 4.16 13.82 6.09
C LEU A 9 3.74 14.76 4.95
N GLY A 10 3.36 14.23 3.79
CA GLY A 10 2.88 15.04 2.67
C GLY A 10 1.52 15.63 2.94
N LEU A 11 0.52 14.79 3.25
CA LEU A 11 -0.85 15.22 3.49
C LEU A 11 -0.94 16.31 4.58
N CYS A 12 -0.13 16.20 5.64
CA CYS A 12 -0.11 17.14 6.74
C CYS A 12 0.80 18.36 6.50
N ASN A 13 1.35 18.53 5.29
CA ASN A 13 2.28 19.61 4.95
C ASN A 13 3.44 19.73 5.95
N ALA A 14 4.04 18.60 6.29
CA ALA A 14 5.18 18.55 7.19
C ALA A 14 6.45 19.04 6.47
N LEU A 15 7.40 19.58 7.25
CA LEU A 15 8.70 19.98 6.70
C LEU A 15 9.42 18.77 6.12
N PHE A 16 10.19 18.98 5.05
CA PHE A 16 10.96 17.91 4.40
C PHE A 16 11.99 17.30 5.36
N GLU A 17 12.74 18.14 6.07
CA GLU A 17 13.73 17.73 7.06
C GLU A 17 13.22 17.95 8.48
N ASN A 18 13.40 16.93 9.33
CA ASN A 18 13.10 17.03 10.75
C ASN A 18 14.26 17.69 11.48
N GLU A 19 13.98 18.80 12.11
CA GLU A 19 14.93 19.53 12.94
C GLU A 19 14.89 19.09 14.41
N TYR A 20 14.04 18.08 14.74
CA TYR A 20 13.84 17.55 16.10
C TYR A 20 13.42 18.60 17.11
N LYS A 21 12.65 19.58 16.66
CA LYS A 21 12.08 20.63 17.50
C LYS A 21 10.84 20.13 18.28
N GLU A 22 10.28 21.02 19.10
CA GLU A 22 9.02 20.75 19.78
C GLU A 22 7.94 20.31 18.80
N PRO A 23 7.17 19.26 19.13
CA PRO A 23 6.14 18.72 18.26
C PRO A 23 5.09 19.75 17.86
N VAL A 24 4.69 19.70 16.59
CA VAL A 24 3.62 20.53 16.04
C VAL A 24 2.49 19.63 15.58
N ASN A 25 1.33 19.71 16.23
CA ASN A 25 0.18 18.89 15.87
C ASN A 25 -0.37 19.25 14.48
N ARG A 26 0.20 18.61 13.43
CA ARG A 26 -0.30 18.64 12.06
C ARG A 26 -1.25 17.48 11.76
N LEU A 27 -1.29 16.45 12.61
CA LEU A 27 -2.26 15.34 12.48
C LEU A 27 -3.71 15.82 12.46
N LYS A 28 -3.99 17.03 12.99
CA LYS A 28 -5.31 17.65 12.91
C LYS A 28 -5.80 17.84 11.46
N GLU A 29 -4.93 17.87 10.47
CA GLU A 29 -5.34 17.92 9.06
C GLU A 29 -6.07 16.63 8.63
N ILE A 30 -5.69 15.47 9.20
CA ILE A 30 -6.30 14.17 8.88
C ILE A 30 -7.76 14.11 9.33
N TYR A 31 -8.14 14.79 10.42
CA TYR A 31 -9.54 14.84 10.87
C TYR A 31 -10.49 15.36 9.77
N LYS A 32 -10.01 16.26 8.91
CA LYS A 32 -10.81 16.83 7.81
C LYS A 32 -11.07 15.81 6.71
N TRP A 33 -10.22 14.77 6.60
CA TRP A 33 -10.32 13.73 5.59
C TRP A 33 -11.26 12.58 5.99
N ILE A 34 -11.47 12.34 7.27
CA ILE A 34 -12.25 11.20 7.76
C ILE A 34 -13.69 11.22 7.22
N PRO A 35 -14.43 12.35 7.20
CA PRO A 35 -15.77 12.40 6.61
C PRO A 35 -15.79 11.99 5.14
N HIS A 36 -14.83 12.47 4.34
CA HIS A 36 -14.70 12.10 2.93
C HIS A 36 -14.42 10.60 2.74
N ILE A 37 -13.43 10.08 3.46
CA ILE A 37 -13.05 8.65 3.41
C ILE A 37 -14.26 7.76 3.72
N LYS A 38 -15.04 8.14 4.72
CA LYS A 38 -16.25 7.42 5.12
C LYS A 38 -17.36 7.54 4.07
N GLU A 39 -17.59 8.75 3.54
CA GLU A 39 -18.59 8.99 2.50
C GLU A 39 -18.27 8.23 1.21
N MET A 40 -17.00 8.15 0.82
CA MET A 40 -16.54 7.32 -0.28
C MET A 40 -16.82 5.82 -0.05
N GLY A 41 -16.94 5.39 1.21
CA GLY A 41 -17.24 4.02 1.58
C GLY A 41 -16.02 3.17 1.91
N PHE A 42 -14.85 3.74 2.12
CA PHE A 42 -13.68 2.99 2.62
C PHE A 42 -13.95 2.48 4.04
N ASP A 43 -13.28 1.40 4.42
CA ASP A 43 -13.42 0.79 5.76
C ASP A 43 -12.09 0.73 6.51
N THR A 44 -11.00 1.09 5.87
CA THR A 44 -9.65 1.00 6.43
C THR A 44 -8.81 2.17 5.94
N ILE A 45 -8.08 2.81 6.86
CA ILE A 45 -7.04 3.78 6.53
C ILE A 45 -5.70 3.11 6.70
N TYR A 46 -4.88 3.15 5.65
CA TYR A 46 -3.48 2.80 5.73
C TYR A 46 -2.65 4.08 5.76
N PHE A 47 -1.92 4.26 6.85
CA PHE A 47 -0.95 5.33 7.02
C PHE A 47 0.44 4.86 6.61
N GLY A 48 1.08 5.56 5.66
CA GLY A 48 2.51 5.48 5.46
C GLY A 48 3.28 5.83 6.73
N PRO A 49 4.62 5.98 6.67
CA PRO A 49 5.45 6.09 7.87
C PRO A 49 5.06 7.28 8.74
N LEU A 50 4.90 7.02 10.04
CA LEU A 50 4.41 7.97 11.06
C LEU A 50 5.44 8.26 12.15
N PHE A 51 6.45 7.37 12.30
CA PHE A 51 7.37 7.43 13.43
C PHE A 51 8.55 8.35 13.16
N GLU A 52 9.20 8.82 14.24
CA GLU A 52 10.27 9.81 14.17
C GLU A 52 11.31 9.42 13.12
N SER A 53 11.59 10.34 12.22
CA SER A 53 12.50 10.17 11.09
C SER A 53 13.19 11.48 10.74
N LYS A 54 14.29 11.41 9.99
CA LYS A 54 15.01 12.62 9.58
C LYS A 54 14.37 13.28 8.36
N PHE A 55 13.95 12.47 7.36
CA PHE A 55 13.47 12.99 6.07
C PHE A 55 12.10 12.46 5.69
N HIS A 56 12.06 11.30 5.04
CA HIS A 56 10.88 10.78 4.34
C HIS A 56 10.06 9.74 5.13
N GLY A 57 10.38 9.54 6.40
CA GLY A 57 9.65 8.58 7.22
C GLY A 57 10.19 7.15 7.16
N TYR A 58 10.80 6.74 6.05
CA TYR A 58 11.44 5.42 5.93
C TYR A 58 12.84 5.37 6.53
N ASP A 59 13.40 6.47 6.90
CA ASP A 59 14.65 6.62 7.66
C ASP A 59 14.36 6.78 9.16
N THR A 60 13.61 5.82 9.73
CA THR A 60 13.15 5.82 11.12
C THR A 60 14.29 5.98 12.11
N THR A 61 14.11 6.86 13.09
CA THR A 61 15.10 7.14 14.15
C THR A 61 14.59 6.76 15.54
N ASP A 62 13.26 6.65 15.72
CA ASP A 62 12.63 6.19 16.95
C ASP A 62 11.26 5.58 16.64
N TYR A 63 11.07 4.30 16.97
CA TYR A 63 9.82 3.54 16.76
C TYR A 63 8.76 3.80 17.84
N TYR A 64 9.13 4.44 18.94
CA TYR A 64 8.24 4.69 20.08
C TYR A 64 7.66 6.10 20.09
N LYS A 65 8.08 6.92 19.14
CA LYS A 65 7.69 8.34 19.07
C LYS A 65 7.10 8.66 17.71
N ILE A 66 5.92 9.27 17.69
CA ILE A 66 5.36 9.88 16.47
C ILE A 66 6.30 10.99 16.00
N ASP A 67 6.47 11.12 14.70
CA ASP A 67 7.33 12.14 14.10
C ASP A 67 6.93 13.54 14.60
N SER A 68 7.89 14.25 15.17
CA SER A 68 7.67 15.59 15.79
C SER A 68 7.12 16.62 14.80
N ARG A 69 7.34 16.39 13.51
CA ARG A 69 6.72 17.20 12.45
C ARG A 69 5.21 16.98 12.32
N LEU A 70 4.69 15.85 12.81
CA LEU A 70 3.27 15.46 12.74
C LEU A 70 2.54 15.76 14.04
N GLY A 71 3.19 15.54 15.20
CA GLY A 71 2.59 15.72 16.52
C GLY A 71 3.23 14.85 17.59
N THR A 72 2.47 14.55 18.62
CA THR A 72 2.85 13.68 19.74
C THR A 72 2.14 12.33 19.66
N ASN A 73 2.58 11.37 20.48
CA ASN A 73 1.87 10.10 20.65
C ASN A 73 0.43 10.30 21.11
N GLU A 74 0.18 11.28 21.98
CA GLU A 74 -1.18 11.58 22.45
C GLU A 74 -2.05 12.16 21.33
N ASP A 75 -1.50 13.06 20.49
CA ASP A 75 -2.22 13.59 19.33
C ASP A 75 -2.64 12.44 18.37
N PHE A 76 -1.75 11.49 18.15
CA PHE A 76 -2.07 10.32 17.29
C PHE A 76 -3.06 9.37 17.96
N LYS A 77 -2.94 9.14 19.26
CA LYS A 77 -3.89 8.32 20.03
C LYS A 77 -5.31 8.90 19.98
N GLU A 78 -5.44 10.21 20.10
CA GLU A 78 -6.74 10.89 19.97
C GLU A 78 -7.30 10.77 18.53
N LEU A 79 -6.45 10.91 17.51
CA LEU A 79 -6.84 10.68 16.13
C LEU A 79 -7.31 9.25 15.92
N CYS A 80 -6.60 8.25 16.44
CA CYS A 80 -6.99 6.84 16.35
C CYS A 80 -8.36 6.59 17.01
N LYS A 81 -8.60 7.13 18.19
CA LYS A 81 -9.92 7.05 18.86
C LYS A 81 -11.03 7.60 17.96
N TYR A 82 -10.80 8.75 17.33
CA TYR A 82 -11.77 9.35 16.42
C TYR A 82 -12.01 8.45 15.19
N ILE A 83 -10.95 7.98 14.52
CA ILE A 83 -11.05 7.08 13.37
C ILE A 83 -11.85 5.81 13.74
N LYS A 84 -11.57 5.21 14.90
CA LYS A 84 -12.27 4.02 15.40
C LYS A 84 -13.74 4.32 15.71
N SER A 85 -14.04 5.48 16.28
CA SER A 85 -15.44 5.90 16.56
C SER A 85 -16.27 6.07 15.27
N GLU A 86 -15.61 6.38 14.15
CA GLU A 86 -16.22 6.43 12.82
C GLU A 86 -16.34 5.04 12.14
N GLY A 87 -15.94 3.96 12.83
CA GLY A 87 -16.03 2.58 12.35
C GLY A 87 -14.94 2.17 11.36
N LEU A 88 -13.84 2.92 11.27
CA LEU A 88 -12.73 2.66 10.37
C LEU A 88 -11.63 1.86 11.07
N LYS A 89 -10.94 1.01 10.32
CA LYS A 89 -9.74 0.29 10.74
C LYS A 89 -8.49 1.10 10.43
N ILE A 90 -7.42 0.81 11.19
CA ILE A 90 -6.13 1.51 11.09
C ILE A 90 -5.02 0.51 10.77
N VAL A 91 -4.29 0.75 9.70
CA VAL A 91 -3.08 0.02 9.31
C VAL A 91 -1.92 1.01 9.30
N LEU A 92 -0.80 0.66 9.91
CA LEU A 92 0.42 1.48 9.93
C LEU A 92 1.52 0.87 9.06
N ASP A 93 2.50 1.69 8.71
CA ASP A 93 3.72 1.27 8.04
C ASP A 93 4.77 0.83 9.08
N GLY A 94 5.31 -0.37 8.91
CA GLY A 94 6.38 -0.93 9.73
C GLY A 94 7.68 -1.01 8.93
N VAL A 95 8.61 -0.13 9.21
CA VAL A 95 9.93 -0.06 8.55
C VAL A 95 10.94 -0.84 9.39
N PHE A 96 11.07 -2.15 9.16
CA PHE A 96 11.88 -3.02 10.03
C PHE A 96 13.16 -3.55 9.38
N ASN A 97 13.33 -3.39 8.06
CA ASN A 97 14.54 -3.82 7.38
C ASN A 97 15.74 -2.91 7.69
N HIS A 98 15.52 -1.63 7.88
CA HIS A 98 16.56 -0.61 8.02
C HIS A 98 16.10 0.55 8.91
N VAL A 99 17.04 1.38 9.32
CA VAL A 99 16.83 2.61 10.11
C VAL A 99 17.59 3.77 9.51
N GLY A 100 17.22 4.98 9.91
CA GLY A 100 17.98 6.20 9.62
C GLY A 100 19.27 6.27 10.42
N ARG A 101 20.20 7.12 9.96
CA ARG A 101 21.51 7.32 10.62
C ARG A 101 21.40 7.99 11.99
N ASP A 102 20.30 8.70 12.25
CA ASP A 102 20.02 9.31 13.55
C ASP A 102 19.38 8.34 14.56
N PHE A 103 19.18 7.05 14.19
CA PHE A 103 18.76 6.03 15.12
C PHE A 103 19.76 5.89 16.27
N TRP A 104 19.27 5.90 17.49
CA TRP A 104 20.10 6.01 18.70
C TRP A 104 21.19 4.94 18.81
N ALA A 105 20.92 3.68 18.45
CA ALA A 105 21.91 2.61 18.47
C ALA A 105 22.99 2.78 17.39
N PHE A 106 22.63 3.38 16.22
CA PHE A 106 23.61 3.70 15.19
C PHE A 106 24.49 4.90 15.57
N LYS A 107 23.94 5.89 16.25
CA LYS A 107 24.74 7.00 16.84
C LYS A 107 25.72 6.50 17.89
N ASP A 108 25.31 5.53 18.72
CA ASP A 108 26.21 4.88 19.66
C ASP A 108 27.36 4.16 18.92
N LEU A 109 27.03 3.42 17.85
CA LEU A 109 28.03 2.78 16.98
C LEU A 109 29.00 3.78 16.35
N GLN A 110 28.51 4.91 15.82
CA GLN A 110 29.34 5.97 15.25
C GLN A 110 30.32 6.56 16.28
N LYS A 111 29.86 6.70 17.52
CA LYS A 111 30.65 7.27 18.60
C LYS A 111 31.69 6.32 19.19
N TYR A 112 31.32 5.08 19.44
CA TYR A 112 32.14 4.10 20.18
C TYR A 112 32.78 3.05 19.27
N ARG A 113 32.39 2.97 18.00
CA ARG A 113 32.92 2.05 16.98
C ARG A 113 32.92 0.59 17.48
N GLU A 114 34.03 -0.12 17.42
CA GLU A 114 34.20 -1.51 17.89
C GLU A 114 33.84 -1.72 19.35
N GLN A 115 33.82 -0.66 20.15
CA GLN A 115 33.47 -0.70 21.58
C GLN A 115 31.97 -0.51 21.84
N SER A 116 31.17 -0.23 20.79
CA SER A 116 29.72 -0.12 20.94
C SER A 116 29.09 -1.46 21.26
N TYR A 117 28.20 -1.51 22.23
CA TYR A 117 27.36 -2.68 22.53
C TYR A 117 26.34 -2.98 21.43
N HIS A 118 26.18 -2.09 20.42
CA HIS A 118 25.21 -2.18 19.35
C HIS A 118 25.83 -2.64 18.02
N CYS A 119 27.09 -3.10 17.99
CA CYS A 119 27.70 -3.59 16.75
C CYS A 119 26.86 -4.69 16.10
N ASP A 120 26.37 -5.65 16.87
CA ASP A 120 25.57 -6.78 16.37
C ASP A 120 24.13 -6.41 15.98
N TRP A 121 23.72 -5.14 16.17
CA TRP A 121 22.41 -4.65 15.74
C TRP A 121 22.35 -4.40 14.24
N PHE A 122 23.53 -4.25 13.58
CA PHE A 122 23.61 -3.87 12.18
C PHE A 122 24.34 -4.93 11.36
N ASN A 123 23.88 -5.11 10.12
CA ASN A 123 24.47 -6.10 9.22
C ASN A 123 25.71 -5.56 8.51
N GLY A 124 26.71 -6.42 8.31
CA GLY A 124 27.83 -6.17 7.41
C GLY A 124 28.81 -5.12 7.88
N LEU A 125 28.94 -4.91 9.21
CA LEU A 125 29.93 -3.99 9.76
C LEU A 125 31.36 -4.43 9.41
N ASN A 126 32.14 -3.46 8.92
CA ASN A 126 33.58 -3.65 8.66
C ASN A 126 34.34 -2.39 9.04
N PHE A 127 35.07 -2.44 10.13
CA PHE A 127 35.87 -1.34 10.68
C PHE A 127 37.20 -1.11 9.96
N ASN A 128 37.59 -2.03 9.05
CA ASN A 128 38.75 -1.85 8.16
C ASN A 128 38.38 -1.24 6.82
N SER A 129 37.19 -0.70 6.67
CA SER A 129 36.66 -0.08 5.45
C SER A 129 36.09 1.30 5.76
N ASN A 130 35.55 1.98 4.73
CA ASN A 130 34.91 3.27 4.87
C ASN A 130 33.67 3.32 3.97
N ASN A 131 32.86 4.36 4.09
CA ASN A 131 31.70 4.64 3.26
C ASN A 131 31.72 6.07 2.72
N ASP A 132 30.76 6.44 1.88
CA ASP A 132 30.63 7.77 1.25
C ASP A 132 30.34 8.91 2.26
N ARG A 133 30.00 8.58 3.51
CA ARG A 133 29.80 9.55 4.61
C ARG A 133 31.04 9.73 5.49
N ASN A 134 32.12 9.02 5.15
CA ASN A 134 33.38 9.05 5.89
C ASN A 134 33.28 8.66 7.36
N ASP A 135 32.47 7.65 7.68
CA ASP A 135 32.29 7.14 9.06
C ASP A 135 33.53 6.39 9.59
N GLY A 136 34.47 6.02 8.71
CA GLY A 136 35.63 5.18 9.04
C GLY A 136 35.29 3.71 9.22
N PHE A 137 34.10 3.28 8.81
CA PHE A 137 33.65 1.89 8.70
C PHE A 137 32.57 1.75 7.62
N SER A 138 32.33 0.55 7.15
CA SER A 138 31.23 0.25 6.23
C SER A 138 30.18 -0.66 6.89
N TYR A 139 28.98 -0.73 6.31
CA TYR A 139 27.83 -1.51 6.75
C TYR A 139 26.89 -1.81 5.59
N ASN A 140 26.04 -2.82 5.75
CA ASN A 140 25.00 -3.08 4.76
C ASN A 140 23.89 -2.03 4.82
N THR A 141 23.33 -1.70 3.67
CA THR A 141 22.32 -0.67 3.47
C THR A 141 21.12 -1.26 2.71
N TRP A 142 19.98 -0.56 2.73
CA TRP A 142 18.92 -0.81 1.80
C TRP A 142 19.20 -0.05 0.48
N GLY A 143 19.08 -0.75 -0.64
CA GLY A 143 19.20 -0.15 -1.98
C GLY A 143 20.55 0.55 -2.29
N GLY A 144 21.58 0.33 -1.49
CA GLY A 144 22.88 1.01 -1.62
C GLY A 144 22.92 2.41 -0.98
N TYR A 145 21.84 2.85 -0.34
CA TYR A 145 21.78 4.16 0.30
C TYR A 145 22.36 4.14 1.71
N THR A 146 23.50 4.79 1.93
CA THR A 146 24.15 4.86 3.26
C THR A 146 23.31 5.56 4.33
N SER A 147 22.29 6.31 3.94
CA SER A 147 21.29 6.87 4.85
C SER A 147 20.33 5.82 5.46
N LEU A 148 20.26 4.60 4.90
CA LEU A 148 19.34 3.54 5.29
C LEU A 148 20.11 2.32 5.76
N VAL A 149 20.42 2.30 7.05
CA VAL A 149 21.31 1.31 7.70
C VAL A 149 20.56 0.00 7.96
N LYS A 150 21.04 -1.11 7.40
CA LYS A 150 20.35 -2.40 7.52
C LYS A 150 20.46 -2.98 8.92
N LEU A 151 19.30 -3.29 9.53
CA LEU A 151 19.20 -3.96 10.83
C LEU A 151 19.53 -5.45 10.73
N ASN A 152 20.06 -6.02 11.81
CA ASN A 152 20.29 -7.44 11.96
C ASN A 152 19.09 -8.12 12.65
N LEU A 153 18.11 -8.55 11.88
CA LEU A 153 16.90 -9.22 12.39
C LEU A 153 17.15 -10.67 12.87
N ARG A 154 18.42 -11.12 12.97
CA ARG A 154 18.82 -12.35 13.65
C ARG A 154 19.28 -12.08 15.08
N ASN A 155 19.48 -10.83 15.43
CA ASN A 155 19.78 -10.41 16.80
C ASN A 155 18.46 -10.30 17.58
N SER A 156 18.34 -11.04 18.69
CA SER A 156 17.12 -11.08 19.50
C SER A 156 16.80 -9.71 20.13
N TYR A 157 17.80 -8.92 20.53
CA TYR A 157 17.57 -7.59 21.10
C TYR A 157 16.98 -6.63 20.07
N VAL A 158 17.40 -6.73 18.78
CA VAL A 158 16.79 -5.97 17.69
C VAL A 158 15.34 -6.38 17.48
N CYS A 159 15.10 -7.71 17.41
CA CYS A 159 13.73 -8.23 17.27
C CYS A 159 12.85 -7.79 18.44
N ASP A 160 13.32 -7.94 19.68
CA ASP A 160 12.56 -7.53 20.86
C ASP A 160 12.26 -6.04 20.88
N HIS A 161 13.22 -5.19 20.49
CA HIS A 161 13.01 -3.75 20.37
C HIS A 161 11.87 -3.42 19.39
N LEU A 162 11.89 -4.02 18.21
CA LEU A 162 10.86 -3.80 17.18
C LEU A 162 9.50 -4.38 17.57
N LEU A 163 9.48 -5.60 18.11
CA LEU A 163 8.25 -6.26 18.55
C LEU A 163 7.58 -5.52 19.72
N ASN A 164 8.37 -4.99 20.66
CA ASN A 164 7.86 -4.19 21.77
C ASN A 164 7.29 -2.85 21.28
N ALA A 165 7.89 -2.24 20.24
CA ALA A 165 7.32 -1.05 19.59
C ALA A 165 5.94 -1.37 18.97
N VAL A 166 5.83 -2.48 18.21
CA VAL A 166 4.56 -2.92 17.64
C VAL A 166 3.52 -3.23 18.73
N GLU A 167 3.92 -3.85 19.82
CA GLU A 167 3.05 -4.10 20.97
C GLU A 167 2.51 -2.79 21.55
N MET A 168 3.37 -1.77 21.70
CA MET A 168 2.95 -0.43 22.12
C MET A 168 1.95 0.18 21.13
N TRP A 169 2.20 0.08 19.80
CA TRP A 169 1.27 0.59 18.80
C TRP A 169 -0.11 -0.05 18.88
N ILE A 170 -0.16 -1.39 19.11
CA ILE A 170 -1.42 -2.10 19.28
C ILE A 170 -2.14 -1.65 20.55
N LYS A 171 -1.41 -1.54 21.69
CA LYS A 171 -2.01 -1.23 22.99
C LYS A 171 -2.42 0.25 23.14
N GLU A 172 -1.59 1.15 22.62
CA GLU A 172 -1.80 2.60 22.81
C GLU A 172 -2.65 3.22 21.70
N PHE A 173 -2.50 2.75 20.45
CA PHE A 173 -3.17 3.34 19.30
C PHE A 173 -4.31 2.46 18.75
N ASP A 174 -4.50 1.25 19.29
CA ASP A 174 -5.53 0.28 18.86
C ASP A 174 -5.53 0.02 17.34
N ILE A 175 -4.35 -0.11 16.75
CA ILE A 175 -4.22 -0.39 15.32
C ILE A 175 -4.70 -1.79 14.95
N ASP A 176 -5.10 -1.99 13.69
CA ASP A 176 -5.69 -3.25 13.18
C ASP A 176 -4.76 -4.03 12.25
N GLY A 177 -3.64 -3.45 11.86
CA GLY A 177 -2.69 -4.12 10.98
C GLY A 177 -1.44 -3.32 10.69
N LEU A 178 -0.53 -3.98 9.96
CA LEU A 178 0.72 -3.39 9.47
C LEU A 178 0.92 -3.68 7.98
N ARG A 179 1.44 -2.71 7.26
CA ARG A 179 2.17 -2.90 6.01
C ARG A 179 3.66 -2.91 6.34
N LEU A 180 4.38 -3.91 5.88
CA LEU A 180 5.81 -4.07 6.14
C LEU A 180 6.61 -3.57 4.94
N ASP A 181 7.37 -2.52 5.17
CA ASP A 181 8.26 -1.91 4.17
C ASP A 181 9.36 -2.87 3.76
N ALA A 182 9.73 -2.89 2.47
CA ALA A 182 10.79 -3.72 1.91
C ALA A 182 10.74 -5.19 2.43
N ALA A 183 9.55 -5.77 2.48
CA ALA A 183 9.33 -7.06 3.13
C ALA A 183 10.09 -8.22 2.47
N ASP A 184 10.46 -8.09 1.20
CA ASP A 184 11.31 -9.05 0.49
C ASP A 184 12.76 -9.10 1.03
N GLN A 185 13.18 -8.10 1.81
CA GLN A 185 14.51 -8.00 2.43
C GLN A 185 14.52 -8.38 3.91
N ILE A 186 13.34 -8.63 4.51
CA ILE A 186 13.19 -8.99 5.92
C ILE A 186 13.43 -10.49 6.12
N ASP A 187 14.10 -10.86 7.24
CA ASP A 187 14.28 -12.26 7.61
C ASP A 187 12.93 -12.94 7.88
N LEU A 188 12.70 -14.10 7.25
CA LEU A 188 11.42 -14.82 7.35
C LEU A 188 11.04 -15.25 8.77
N ASN A 189 12.04 -15.47 9.66
CA ASN A 189 11.77 -15.80 11.06
C ASN A 189 11.21 -14.61 11.83
N PHE A 190 11.60 -13.39 11.47
CA PHE A 190 11.01 -12.18 12.06
C PHE A 190 9.51 -12.08 11.76
N PHE A 191 9.06 -12.45 10.56
CA PHE A 191 7.62 -12.50 10.27
C PHE A 191 6.84 -13.45 11.16
N ASN A 192 7.41 -14.62 11.49
CA ASN A 192 6.77 -15.57 12.41
C ASN A 192 6.61 -14.95 13.81
N GLN A 193 7.70 -14.37 14.35
CA GLN A 193 7.69 -13.70 15.65
C GLN A 193 6.70 -12.52 15.68
N LEU A 194 6.69 -11.70 14.62
CA LEU A 194 5.78 -10.57 14.47
C LEU A 194 4.32 -11.05 14.43
N LYS A 195 4.02 -12.05 13.61
CA LYS A 195 2.68 -12.64 13.50
C LYS A 195 2.19 -13.18 14.84
N ASP A 196 3.01 -13.96 15.52
CA ASP A 196 2.66 -14.56 16.81
C ASP A 196 2.40 -13.47 17.86
N ARG A 197 3.27 -12.46 17.95
CA ARG A 197 3.11 -11.32 18.86
C ARG A 197 1.82 -10.53 18.54
N CYS A 198 1.59 -10.17 17.31
CA CYS A 198 0.41 -9.40 16.90
C CYS A 198 -0.90 -10.18 17.13
N LYS A 199 -0.95 -11.45 16.69
CA LYS A 199 -2.15 -12.30 16.85
C LYS A 199 -2.45 -12.64 18.31
N SER A 200 -1.46 -12.70 19.19
CA SER A 200 -1.67 -12.88 20.62
C SER A 200 -2.33 -11.66 21.30
N LEU A 201 -2.10 -10.47 20.75
CA LEU A 201 -2.67 -9.22 21.27
C LEU A 201 -4.02 -8.90 20.62
N LYS A 202 -4.16 -9.18 19.32
CA LYS A 202 -5.36 -8.91 18.53
C LYS A 202 -5.53 -9.99 17.47
N HIS A 203 -6.44 -10.94 17.68
CA HIS A 203 -6.61 -12.15 16.85
C HIS A 203 -6.71 -11.84 15.35
N ASP A 204 -7.49 -10.82 14.98
CA ASP A 204 -7.74 -10.44 13.60
C ASP A 204 -6.75 -9.41 13.04
N PHE A 205 -5.59 -9.24 13.71
CA PHE A 205 -4.56 -8.31 13.26
C PHE A 205 -4.05 -8.69 11.88
N TRP A 206 -4.07 -7.73 10.94
CA TRP A 206 -3.74 -7.97 9.54
C TRP A 206 -2.29 -7.57 9.21
N LEU A 207 -1.59 -8.44 8.49
CA LEU A 207 -0.20 -8.24 8.08
C LEU A 207 -0.08 -8.28 6.56
N MET A 208 0.46 -7.22 5.97
CA MET A 208 0.77 -7.12 4.54
C MET A 208 2.25 -6.82 4.34
N GLY A 209 2.90 -7.49 3.39
CA GLY A 209 4.28 -7.20 2.99
C GLY A 209 4.34 -6.44 1.68
N GLU A 210 5.21 -5.44 1.60
CA GLU A 210 5.58 -4.87 0.33
C GLU A 210 6.56 -5.79 -0.39
N ILE A 211 6.11 -6.38 -1.51
CA ILE A 211 6.91 -7.23 -2.39
C ILE A 211 6.82 -6.67 -3.80
N VAL A 212 7.92 -6.13 -4.31
CA VAL A 212 7.95 -5.48 -5.62
C VAL A 212 8.06 -6.50 -6.75
N SER A 213 8.73 -7.62 -6.53
CA SER A 213 8.95 -8.66 -7.55
C SER A 213 9.20 -10.03 -6.95
N GLY A 214 9.05 -11.08 -7.74
CA GLY A 214 9.34 -12.45 -7.36
C GLY A 214 8.09 -13.26 -6.98
N ASP A 215 8.30 -14.37 -6.30
CA ASP A 215 7.24 -15.27 -5.84
C ASP A 215 6.66 -14.77 -4.50
N TYR A 216 5.37 -14.46 -4.50
CA TYR A 216 4.67 -14.01 -3.29
C TYR A 216 4.34 -15.17 -2.32
N GLN A 217 4.32 -16.44 -2.78
CA GLN A 217 3.84 -17.56 -1.98
C GLN A 217 4.63 -17.73 -0.68
N ARG A 218 5.96 -17.62 -0.73
CA ARG A 218 6.81 -17.75 0.45
C ARG A 218 6.51 -16.72 1.56
N PHE A 219 5.94 -15.57 1.18
CA PHE A 219 5.52 -14.52 2.10
C PHE A 219 4.09 -14.74 2.59
N LEU A 220 3.19 -15.16 1.70
CA LEU A 220 1.77 -15.43 1.99
C LEU A 220 1.54 -16.59 2.95
N ASP A 221 2.54 -17.42 3.19
CA ASP A 221 2.50 -18.43 4.25
C ASP A 221 2.62 -17.80 5.67
N ARG A 222 3.16 -16.59 5.75
CA ARG A 222 3.42 -15.85 6.99
C ARG A 222 2.59 -14.58 7.13
N LEU A 223 2.27 -13.94 6.02
CA LEU A 223 1.52 -12.70 5.94
C LEU A 223 0.12 -12.95 5.37
N ASP A 224 -0.83 -12.09 5.71
CA ASP A 224 -2.20 -12.19 5.22
C ASP A 224 -2.33 -11.68 3.77
N SER A 225 -1.42 -10.80 3.32
CA SER A 225 -1.40 -10.20 1.98
C SER A 225 -0.01 -9.75 1.56
N THR A 226 0.16 -9.49 0.28
CA THR A 226 1.31 -8.77 -0.30
C THR A 226 0.84 -7.74 -1.31
N THR A 227 1.67 -6.72 -1.58
CA THR A 227 1.43 -5.77 -2.67
C THR A 227 1.45 -6.46 -4.02
N ASN A 228 0.51 -6.12 -4.90
CA ASN A 228 0.38 -6.73 -6.22
C ASN A 228 1.01 -5.84 -7.32
N TYR A 229 2.33 -5.69 -7.26
CA TYR A 229 3.06 -4.94 -8.28
C TYR A 229 3.01 -5.57 -9.67
N ALA A 230 2.84 -6.89 -9.76
CA ALA A 230 2.76 -7.59 -11.04
C ALA A 230 1.51 -7.14 -11.82
N LEU A 231 0.33 -7.10 -11.18
CA LEU A 231 -0.89 -6.61 -11.81
C LEU A 231 -0.89 -5.10 -11.99
N TYR A 232 -0.33 -4.32 -11.07
CA TYR A 232 -0.13 -2.88 -11.26
C TYR A 232 0.59 -2.60 -12.59
N LYS A 233 1.72 -3.26 -12.83
CA LYS A 233 2.52 -3.09 -14.07
C LYS A 233 1.76 -3.51 -15.32
N SER A 234 1.14 -4.69 -15.29
CA SER A 234 0.41 -5.21 -16.45
C SER A 234 -0.85 -4.39 -16.75
N MET A 235 -1.47 -3.77 -15.73
CA MET A 235 -2.66 -2.94 -15.91
C MET A 235 -2.35 -1.73 -16.79
N PHE A 236 -1.48 -0.81 -16.36
CA PHE A 236 -1.22 0.39 -17.15
C PHE A 236 -0.53 0.06 -18.48
N SER A 237 0.32 -0.98 -18.52
CA SER A 237 0.96 -1.45 -19.76
C SER A 237 -0.08 -1.89 -20.80
N ALA A 238 -1.08 -2.68 -20.39
CA ALA A 238 -2.14 -3.16 -21.27
C ALA A 238 -2.98 -2.02 -21.88
N PHE A 239 -3.29 -0.98 -21.12
CA PHE A 239 -3.98 0.22 -21.64
C PHE A 239 -3.10 1.00 -22.62
N ASN A 240 -1.83 1.21 -22.26
CA ASN A 240 -0.90 2.00 -23.08
C ASN A 240 -0.50 1.30 -24.38
N SER A 241 -0.34 -0.02 -24.36
CA SER A 241 -0.04 -0.84 -25.55
C SER A 241 -1.28 -1.23 -26.35
N LYS A 242 -2.48 -0.88 -25.87
CA LYS A 242 -3.78 -1.30 -26.44
C LYS A 242 -3.89 -2.83 -26.54
N ASN A 243 -3.43 -3.54 -25.52
CA ASN A 243 -3.35 -5.01 -25.48
C ASN A 243 -3.86 -5.57 -24.13
N MET A 244 -5.19 -5.73 -24.01
CA MET A 244 -5.82 -6.27 -22.80
C MET A 244 -5.42 -7.74 -22.52
N PHE A 245 -4.91 -8.47 -23.51
CA PHE A 245 -4.43 -9.84 -23.30
C PHE A 245 -3.31 -9.91 -22.25
N GLU A 246 -2.45 -8.89 -22.19
CA GLU A 246 -1.38 -8.81 -21.20
C GLU A 246 -1.94 -8.81 -19.77
N TYR A 247 -2.90 -7.92 -19.50
CA TYR A 247 -3.54 -7.83 -18.19
C TYR A 247 -4.35 -9.09 -17.86
N ALA A 248 -5.19 -9.55 -18.79
CA ALA A 248 -6.01 -10.75 -18.61
C ALA A 248 -5.16 -11.99 -18.32
N HIS A 249 -3.99 -12.13 -18.99
CA HIS A 249 -3.04 -13.20 -18.70
C HIS A 249 -2.48 -13.10 -17.28
N GLY A 250 -2.13 -11.89 -16.83
CA GLY A 250 -1.69 -11.64 -15.44
C GLY A 250 -2.74 -12.07 -14.41
N VAL A 251 -3.98 -11.63 -14.61
CA VAL A 251 -5.12 -11.98 -13.73
C VAL A 251 -5.39 -13.49 -13.72
N GLU A 252 -5.37 -14.14 -14.91
CA GLU A 252 -5.55 -15.58 -15.03
C GLU A 252 -4.46 -16.37 -14.30
N ARG A 253 -3.20 -15.95 -14.46
CA ARG A 253 -2.05 -16.58 -13.80
C ARG A 253 -2.14 -16.47 -12.27
N GLU A 254 -2.67 -15.36 -11.75
CA GLU A 254 -2.77 -15.14 -10.31
C GLU A 254 -4.02 -15.74 -9.69
N PHE A 255 -5.18 -15.56 -10.33
CA PHE A 255 -6.49 -15.83 -9.73
C PHE A 255 -7.36 -16.80 -10.53
N GLY A 256 -6.92 -17.25 -11.70
CA GLY A 256 -7.65 -18.24 -12.49
C GLY A 256 -7.86 -19.57 -11.76
N PRO A 257 -8.57 -20.54 -12.36
CA PRO A 257 -8.86 -21.84 -11.73
C PRO A 257 -7.62 -22.57 -11.21
N TYR A 258 -6.47 -22.36 -11.86
CA TYR A 258 -5.16 -22.89 -11.48
C TYR A 258 -4.18 -21.78 -11.05
N GLY A 259 -4.71 -20.61 -10.70
CA GLY A 259 -3.92 -19.44 -10.37
C GLY A 259 -3.09 -19.61 -9.12
N LEU A 260 -1.91 -19.00 -9.11
CA LEU A 260 -0.92 -19.10 -8.02
C LEU A 260 -1.47 -18.60 -6.68
N TYR A 261 -2.36 -17.59 -6.73
CA TYR A 261 -2.88 -16.89 -5.55
C TYR A 261 -4.42 -16.91 -5.49
N LYS A 262 -5.09 -17.89 -6.14
CA LYS A 262 -6.55 -17.94 -6.27
C LYS A 262 -7.34 -17.85 -4.96
N ASN A 263 -6.75 -18.27 -3.85
CA ASN A 263 -7.35 -18.26 -2.51
C ASN A 263 -6.73 -17.17 -1.62
N ARG A 264 -6.02 -16.21 -2.19
CA ARG A 264 -5.37 -15.10 -1.47
C ARG A 264 -5.96 -13.77 -1.89
N LEU A 265 -6.00 -12.83 -0.96
CA LEU A 265 -6.43 -11.46 -1.22
C LEU A 265 -5.20 -10.56 -1.24
N LEU A 266 -4.63 -10.35 -2.43
CA LEU A 266 -3.50 -9.45 -2.62
C LEU A 266 -3.95 -7.98 -2.54
N TYR A 267 -3.06 -7.11 -2.10
CA TYR A 267 -3.28 -5.66 -2.06
C TYR A 267 -3.12 -5.07 -3.46
N ASN A 268 -4.24 -4.70 -4.08
CA ASN A 268 -4.30 -4.13 -5.42
C ASN A 268 -4.32 -2.59 -5.38
N PHE A 269 -3.55 -1.97 -6.23
CA PHE A 269 -3.45 -0.52 -6.36
C PHE A 269 -3.17 -0.11 -7.80
N VAL A 270 -3.42 1.14 -8.15
CA VAL A 270 -3.12 1.73 -9.46
C VAL A 270 -2.00 2.76 -9.36
N ASP A 271 -1.79 3.32 -8.19
CA ASP A 271 -0.68 4.17 -7.80
C ASP A 271 -0.49 4.17 -6.28
N ASN A 272 0.64 4.68 -5.82
CA ASN A 272 0.98 4.85 -4.41
C ASN A 272 2.04 5.96 -4.25
N HIS A 273 2.64 6.08 -3.07
CA HIS A 273 3.64 7.07 -2.73
C HIS A 273 5.03 6.85 -3.38
N ASP A 274 5.23 5.72 -4.08
CA ASP A 274 6.51 5.31 -4.68
C ASP A 274 6.46 5.15 -6.20
N VAL A 275 5.29 5.30 -6.82
CA VAL A 275 5.12 5.23 -8.27
C VAL A 275 4.34 6.41 -8.78
N ASN A 276 4.55 6.76 -10.05
CA ASN A 276 3.83 7.86 -10.69
C ASN A 276 2.32 7.69 -10.54
N ARG A 277 1.61 8.81 -10.36
CA ARG A 277 0.15 8.81 -10.34
C ARG A 277 -0.39 8.18 -11.61
N ILE A 278 -1.47 7.40 -11.49
CA ILE A 278 -2.04 6.67 -12.63
C ILE A 278 -2.43 7.60 -13.78
N VAL A 279 -2.91 8.80 -13.48
CA VAL A 279 -3.27 9.82 -14.47
C VAL A 279 -2.09 10.27 -15.32
N ASN A 280 -0.85 10.21 -14.77
CA ASN A 280 0.37 10.53 -15.50
C ASN A 280 0.98 9.30 -16.19
N THR A 281 0.60 8.10 -15.78
CA THR A 281 1.12 6.85 -16.34
C THR A 281 0.33 6.41 -17.58
N LEU A 282 -0.97 6.72 -17.64
CA LEU A 282 -1.83 6.38 -18.76
C LEU A 282 -1.62 7.35 -19.95
N ASN A 283 -1.42 6.79 -21.15
CA ASN A 283 -1.39 7.55 -22.40
C ASN A 283 -2.78 8.12 -22.75
N ASP A 284 -3.84 7.41 -22.36
CA ASP A 284 -5.23 7.77 -22.59
C ASP A 284 -5.99 7.89 -21.27
N ARG A 285 -6.14 9.12 -20.79
CA ARG A 285 -6.79 9.45 -19.51
C ARG A 285 -8.30 9.16 -19.49
N GLU A 286 -8.96 9.02 -20.64
CA GLU A 286 -10.38 8.63 -20.71
C GLU A 286 -10.62 7.24 -20.14
N ASN A 287 -9.56 6.40 -20.07
CA ASN A 287 -9.60 5.08 -19.48
C ASN A 287 -9.43 5.03 -17.95
N LEU A 288 -9.27 6.14 -17.25
CA LEU A 288 -9.11 6.16 -15.78
C LEU A 288 -10.23 5.38 -15.06
N LYS A 289 -11.49 5.59 -15.46
CA LYS A 289 -12.63 4.85 -14.87
C LYS A 289 -12.50 3.34 -15.09
N ASN A 290 -12.07 2.90 -16.28
CA ASN A 290 -11.87 1.49 -16.59
C ASN A 290 -10.74 0.86 -15.77
N VAL A 291 -9.65 1.58 -15.54
CA VAL A 291 -8.53 1.14 -14.70
C VAL A 291 -9.01 0.88 -13.27
N TYR A 292 -9.77 1.82 -12.68
CA TYR A 292 -10.34 1.63 -11.35
C TYR A 292 -11.36 0.49 -11.34
N THR A 293 -12.20 0.34 -12.37
CA THR A 293 -13.13 -0.79 -12.47
C THR A 293 -12.36 -2.12 -12.42
N LEU A 294 -11.30 -2.27 -13.20
CA LEU A 294 -10.50 -3.49 -13.19
C LEU A 294 -9.86 -3.74 -11.81
N MET A 295 -9.22 -2.71 -11.21
CA MET A 295 -8.61 -2.83 -9.89
C MET A 295 -9.60 -3.27 -8.81
N PHE A 296 -10.80 -2.69 -8.80
CA PHE A 296 -11.83 -3.02 -7.80
C PHE A 296 -12.49 -4.38 -8.02
N MET A 297 -12.69 -4.80 -9.27
CA MET A 297 -13.52 -5.97 -9.60
C MET A 297 -12.75 -7.28 -9.67
N ILE A 298 -11.43 -7.28 -9.82
CA ILE A 298 -10.61 -8.50 -9.68
C ILE A 298 -10.54 -8.96 -8.21
N PRO A 299 -10.12 -10.23 -7.94
CA PRO A 299 -9.84 -10.67 -6.58
C PRO A 299 -8.77 -9.82 -5.89
N GLY A 300 -8.93 -9.58 -4.59
CA GLY A 300 -7.97 -8.82 -3.80
C GLY A 300 -8.58 -7.65 -3.02
N ILE A 301 -7.72 -6.94 -2.33
CA ILE A 301 -8.02 -5.79 -1.48
C ILE A 301 -7.68 -4.52 -2.26
N PRO A 302 -8.68 -3.78 -2.78
CA PRO A 302 -8.40 -2.55 -3.51
C PRO A 302 -7.97 -1.43 -2.56
N SER A 303 -7.03 -0.62 -3.03
CA SER A 303 -6.55 0.57 -2.33
C SER A 303 -6.53 1.78 -3.26
N VAL A 304 -6.96 2.91 -2.73
CA VAL A 304 -6.85 4.21 -3.39
C VAL A 304 -5.90 5.10 -2.59
N TYR A 305 -4.92 5.65 -3.28
CA TYR A 305 -3.97 6.57 -2.68
C TYR A 305 -4.56 7.98 -2.67
N TYR A 306 -4.42 8.72 -1.56
CA TYR A 306 -5.06 10.01 -1.37
C TYR A 306 -4.82 10.98 -2.53
N GLY A 307 -5.86 11.59 -3.01
CA GLY A 307 -5.85 12.50 -4.17
C GLY A 307 -6.03 11.82 -5.52
N SER A 308 -5.80 10.51 -5.65
CA SER A 308 -5.96 9.80 -6.93
C SER A 308 -7.41 9.70 -7.37
N GLU A 309 -8.37 9.76 -6.44
CA GLU A 309 -9.80 9.81 -6.73
C GLU A 309 -10.23 11.11 -7.41
N TRP A 310 -9.41 12.17 -7.36
CA TRP A 310 -9.60 13.41 -8.12
C TRP A 310 -8.69 13.50 -9.34
N ALA A 311 -7.94 12.44 -9.66
CA ALA A 311 -6.95 12.41 -10.73
C ALA A 311 -5.82 13.46 -10.52
N ILE A 312 -5.38 13.66 -9.26
CA ILE A 312 -4.25 14.54 -8.98
C ILE A 312 -3.00 14.01 -9.66
N GLU A 313 -2.29 14.89 -10.32
CA GLU A 313 -1.04 14.58 -11.03
C GLU A 313 0.15 14.49 -10.07
N GLY A 314 1.14 13.69 -10.46
CA GLY A 314 2.41 13.56 -9.75
C GLY A 314 3.32 12.55 -10.45
N THR A 315 4.57 12.93 -10.63
CA THR A 315 5.59 12.08 -11.26
C THR A 315 6.90 12.14 -10.47
N LYS A 316 7.69 11.07 -10.54
CA LYS A 316 9.06 11.10 -10.01
C LYS A 316 9.94 12.00 -10.88
N HIS A 317 10.65 12.92 -10.26
CA HIS A 317 11.61 13.79 -10.94
C HIS A 317 12.97 13.72 -10.29
N ASN A 318 14.02 13.43 -11.06
CA ASN A 318 15.42 13.43 -10.61
C ASN A 318 15.66 12.62 -9.31
N GLY A 319 14.96 11.50 -9.14
CA GLY A 319 15.05 10.66 -7.95
C GLY A 319 14.26 11.17 -6.73
N SER A 320 13.49 12.26 -6.88
CA SER A 320 12.61 12.78 -5.82
C SER A 320 11.18 12.25 -5.97
N ASP A 321 10.58 11.86 -4.85
CA ASP A 321 9.18 11.41 -4.75
C ASP A 321 8.23 12.53 -4.25
N ASN A 322 8.71 13.76 -4.10
CA ASN A 322 7.93 14.86 -3.50
C ASN A 322 6.61 15.12 -4.21
N ASP A 323 6.59 15.08 -5.55
CA ASP A 323 5.38 15.30 -6.34
C ASP A 323 4.33 14.18 -6.17
N LEU A 324 4.77 13.01 -5.71
CA LEU A 324 3.86 11.89 -5.38
C LEU A 324 3.19 12.08 -4.02
N ARG A 325 3.72 12.96 -3.17
CA ARG A 325 3.39 13.11 -1.74
C ARG A 325 2.91 14.53 -1.40
N PRO A 326 2.00 15.14 -2.19
CA PRO A 326 1.62 16.55 -2.03
C PRO A 326 0.77 16.79 -0.80
N TYR A 327 0.81 18.03 -0.29
CA TYR A 327 -0.26 18.55 0.54
C TYR A 327 -1.50 18.80 -0.32
N ILE A 328 -2.66 18.37 0.17
CA ILE A 328 -3.95 18.59 -0.49
C ILE A 328 -4.91 19.21 0.53
N ASP A 329 -5.40 20.40 0.23
CA ASP A 329 -6.46 21.03 1.02
C ASP A 329 -7.81 20.43 0.61
N ILE A 330 -8.27 19.44 1.37
CA ILE A 330 -9.51 18.73 1.07
C ILE A 330 -10.74 19.66 1.05
N THR A 331 -10.69 20.78 1.76
CA THR A 331 -11.83 21.73 1.77
C THR A 331 -12.07 22.41 0.42
N LYS A 332 -11.08 22.37 -0.47
CA LYS A 332 -11.16 22.89 -1.84
C LYS A 332 -11.50 21.83 -2.88
N MET A 333 -11.48 20.56 -2.49
CA MET A 333 -11.78 19.47 -3.39
C MET A 333 -13.30 19.34 -3.60
N LYS A 334 -13.69 18.97 -4.80
CA LYS A 334 -15.09 18.70 -5.16
C LYS A 334 -15.15 17.38 -5.90
N ASP A 335 -16.19 16.61 -5.62
CA ASP A 335 -16.43 15.37 -6.33
C ASP A 335 -16.54 15.63 -7.83
N ASN A 336 -15.88 14.77 -8.57
CA ASN A 336 -15.91 14.75 -10.03
C ASN A 336 -16.42 13.37 -10.51
N ASP A 337 -16.46 13.18 -11.80
CA ASP A 337 -16.91 11.91 -12.40
C ASP A 337 -16.11 10.69 -11.94
N LEU A 338 -14.80 10.85 -11.71
CA LEU A 338 -13.94 9.75 -11.23
C LEU A 338 -14.22 9.44 -9.76
N THR A 339 -14.35 10.47 -8.91
CA THR A 339 -14.70 10.31 -7.49
C THR A 339 -16.03 9.55 -7.36
N ASN A 340 -17.05 9.98 -8.11
CA ASN A 340 -18.36 9.32 -8.11
C ASN A 340 -18.30 7.88 -8.64
N HIS A 341 -17.48 7.63 -9.66
CA HIS A 341 -17.27 6.27 -10.18
C HIS A 341 -16.63 5.35 -9.14
N ILE A 342 -15.58 5.80 -8.46
CA ILE A 342 -14.91 5.03 -7.40
C ILE A 342 -15.89 4.75 -6.24
N LYS A 343 -16.66 5.75 -5.83
CA LYS A 343 -17.71 5.59 -4.80
C LYS A 343 -18.73 4.50 -5.17
N GLU A 344 -19.18 4.49 -6.43
CA GLU A 344 -20.09 3.44 -6.91
C GLU A 344 -19.41 2.06 -6.98
N LEU A 345 -18.15 1.96 -7.41
CA LEU A 345 -17.39 0.70 -7.40
C LEU A 345 -17.25 0.12 -5.98
N ILE A 346 -16.98 0.97 -4.99
CA ILE A 346 -16.91 0.57 -3.58
C ILE A 346 -18.26 0.02 -3.11
N LYS A 347 -19.35 0.72 -3.41
CA LYS A 347 -20.71 0.30 -3.07
C LYS A 347 -21.07 -1.04 -3.71
N ILE A 348 -20.83 -1.21 -5.02
CA ILE A 348 -21.06 -2.46 -5.75
C ILE A 348 -20.24 -3.59 -5.15
N LYS A 349 -18.93 -3.38 -4.89
CA LYS A 349 -18.06 -4.40 -4.31
C LYS A 349 -18.56 -4.84 -2.93
N LYS A 350 -18.93 -3.90 -2.05
CA LYS A 350 -19.44 -4.21 -0.70
C LYS A 350 -20.79 -4.91 -0.70
N SER A 351 -21.62 -4.71 -1.72
CA SER A 351 -22.92 -5.36 -1.83
C SER A 351 -22.89 -6.80 -2.37
N SER A 352 -21.70 -7.34 -2.70
CA SER A 352 -21.54 -8.61 -3.38
C SER A 352 -20.44 -9.46 -2.75
N ASN A 353 -20.81 -10.64 -2.24
CA ASN A 353 -19.84 -11.63 -1.76
C ASN A 353 -18.95 -12.16 -2.90
N ALA A 354 -19.52 -12.29 -4.11
CA ALA A 354 -18.76 -12.68 -5.29
C ALA A 354 -17.63 -11.69 -5.59
N LEU A 355 -17.85 -10.38 -5.45
CA LEU A 355 -16.83 -9.36 -5.66
C LEU A 355 -15.87 -9.22 -4.48
N MET A 356 -16.32 -9.45 -3.25
CA MET A 356 -15.48 -9.36 -2.06
C MET A 356 -14.55 -10.57 -1.89
N TYR A 357 -15.09 -11.79 -2.06
CA TYR A 357 -14.42 -13.04 -1.66
C TYR A 357 -14.36 -14.08 -2.76
N GLY A 358 -15.11 -13.88 -3.85
CA GLY A 358 -15.32 -14.88 -4.88
C GLY A 358 -14.08 -15.14 -5.75
N GLY A 359 -14.11 -16.30 -6.40
CA GLY A 359 -13.14 -16.68 -7.43
C GLY A 359 -13.29 -15.86 -8.71
N TYR A 360 -12.38 -16.10 -9.63
CA TYR A 360 -12.32 -15.42 -10.92
C TYR A 360 -12.36 -16.44 -12.05
N GLU A 361 -13.09 -16.10 -13.14
CA GLU A 361 -13.12 -16.86 -14.38
C GLU A 361 -13.14 -15.89 -15.57
N LYS A 362 -12.20 -16.06 -16.50
CA LYS A 362 -12.19 -15.32 -17.76
C LYS A 362 -13.32 -15.81 -18.66
N ILE A 363 -14.12 -14.88 -19.21
CA ILE A 363 -15.16 -15.19 -20.18
C ILE A 363 -14.60 -15.00 -21.59
N ASN A 364 -14.33 -13.75 -21.96
CA ASN A 364 -13.80 -13.38 -23.27
C ASN A 364 -12.81 -12.22 -23.17
N ILE A 365 -11.92 -12.14 -24.14
CA ILE A 365 -10.90 -11.11 -24.26
C ILE A 365 -10.71 -10.71 -25.72
N TRP A 366 -10.59 -9.41 -25.95
CA TRP A 366 -10.21 -8.79 -27.22
C TRP A 366 -9.10 -7.77 -26.96
N ASN A 367 -8.60 -7.08 -28.00
CA ASN A 367 -7.48 -6.16 -27.84
C ASN A 367 -7.73 -5.07 -26.78
N MET A 368 -8.93 -4.49 -26.78
CA MET A 368 -9.32 -3.40 -25.88
C MET A 368 -10.61 -3.68 -25.11
N GLN A 369 -11.12 -4.90 -25.13
CA GLN A 369 -12.31 -5.29 -24.40
C GLN A 369 -12.04 -6.54 -23.57
N TYR A 370 -12.69 -6.60 -22.41
CA TYR A 370 -12.50 -7.68 -21.46
C TYR A 370 -13.80 -8.04 -20.75
N ALA A 371 -14.11 -9.34 -20.70
CA ALA A 371 -15.26 -9.89 -19.99
C ALA A 371 -14.79 -11.01 -19.05
N PHE A 372 -15.13 -10.91 -17.77
CA PHE A 372 -14.83 -11.93 -16.77
C PHE A 372 -15.93 -12.05 -15.73
N ALA A 373 -15.97 -13.18 -15.04
CA ALA A 373 -16.89 -13.45 -13.94
C ALA A 373 -16.17 -13.48 -12.59
N ARG A 374 -16.88 -13.07 -11.56
CA ARG A 374 -16.58 -13.30 -10.16
C ARG A 374 -17.67 -14.17 -9.56
N MET A 375 -17.31 -15.16 -8.75
CA MET A 375 -18.25 -16.19 -8.29
C MET A 375 -18.01 -16.51 -6.82
N TYR A 376 -19.10 -16.54 -6.06
CA TYR A 376 -19.12 -16.99 -4.68
C TYR A 376 -20.43 -17.72 -4.40
N ASP A 377 -20.36 -19.00 -4.07
CA ASP A 377 -21.53 -19.88 -3.96
C ASP A 377 -22.42 -19.80 -5.22
N ASN A 378 -23.66 -19.35 -5.07
CA ASN A 378 -24.62 -19.18 -6.17
C ASN A 378 -24.62 -17.76 -6.76
N GLU A 379 -23.84 -16.84 -6.20
CA GLU A 379 -23.74 -15.47 -6.71
C GLU A 379 -22.71 -15.38 -7.82
N ILE A 380 -23.12 -14.80 -8.95
CA ILE A 380 -22.25 -14.52 -10.10
C ILE A 380 -22.35 -13.04 -10.41
N LYS A 381 -21.21 -12.39 -10.59
CA LYS A 381 -21.10 -11.04 -11.12
C LYS A 381 -20.24 -11.08 -12.38
N ILE A 382 -20.76 -10.51 -13.47
CA ILE A 382 -20.00 -10.39 -14.73
C ILE A 382 -19.55 -8.94 -14.87
N VAL A 383 -18.28 -8.77 -15.19
CA VAL A 383 -17.65 -7.48 -15.41
C VAL A 383 -17.29 -7.34 -16.88
N LEU A 384 -17.79 -6.29 -17.52
CA LEU A 384 -17.53 -5.95 -18.91
C LEU A 384 -16.77 -4.62 -18.96
N VAL A 385 -15.66 -4.59 -19.67
CA VAL A 385 -14.83 -3.39 -19.85
C VAL A 385 -14.60 -3.15 -21.34
N ASN A 386 -15.04 -2.02 -21.85
CA ASN A 386 -14.70 -1.52 -23.18
C ASN A 386 -13.71 -0.36 -23.05
N ALA A 387 -12.44 -0.62 -23.24
CA ALA A 387 -11.37 0.37 -23.22
C ALA A 387 -11.06 0.94 -24.63
N GLY A 388 -11.79 0.51 -25.66
CA GLY A 388 -11.62 0.90 -27.06
C GLY A 388 -12.14 2.29 -27.36
N ASP A 389 -11.86 2.76 -28.56
CA ASP A 389 -12.22 4.09 -29.08
C ASP A 389 -13.62 4.13 -29.74
N ASN A 390 -14.30 2.97 -29.83
CA ASN A 390 -15.65 2.83 -30.39
C ASN A 390 -16.55 2.04 -29.43
N ASP A 391 -17.86 2.15 -29.64
CA ASP A 391 -18.83 1.28 -28.98
C ASP A 391 -18.54 -0.18 -29.33
N PHE A 392 -18.79 -1.09 -28.39
CA PHE A 392 -18.53 -2.51 -28.54
C PHE A 392 -19.68 -3.34 -28.00
N THR A 393 -20.14 -4.32 -28.79
CA THR A 393 -21.18 -5.25 -28.38
C THR A 393 -20.53 -6.54 -27.88
N PHE A 394 -20.73 -6.78 -26.60
CA PHE A 394 -20.42 -8.06 -25.95
C PHE A 394 -21.54 -9.04 -26.24
N ASP A 395 -21.27 -10.07 -27.03
CA ASP A 395 -22.21 -11.13 -27.38
C ASP A 395 -21.56 -12.48 -27.10
N PHE A 396 -22.06 -13.17 -26.03
CA PHE A 396 -21.46 -14.43 -25.59
C PHE A 396 -22.43 -15.28 -24.75
N TRP A 397 -22.16 -16.57 -24.70
CA TRP A 397 -22.82 -17.49 -23.78
C TRP A 397 -21.94 -17.75 -22.56
N TYR A 398 -22.54 -17.71 -21.37
CA TYR A 398 -21.88 -18.07 -20.13
C TYR A 398 -22.86 -18.82 -19.21
N ARG A 399 -22.52 -20.04 -18.80
CA ARG A 399 -23.35 -20.94 -17.96
C ARG A 399 -24.81 -21.03 -18.42
N ASN A 400 -25.00 -21.36 -19.70
CA ASN A 400 -26.30 -21.50 -20.37
C ASN A 400 -27.14 -20.20 -20.49
N ASN A 401 -26.62 -19.05 -20.12
CA ASN A 401 -27.26 -17.77 -20.34
C ASN A 401 -26.59 -17.02 -21.48
N HIS A 402 -27.40 -16.40 -22.33
CA HIS A 402 -26.91 -15.54 -23.40
C HIS A 402 -26.85 -14.09 -22.90
N TYR A 403 -25.73 -13.46 -23.10
CA TYR A 403 -25.48 -12.06 -22.75
C TYR A 403 -25.21 -11.25 -24.01
N ASN A 404 -25.98 -10.20 -24.20
CA ASN A 404 -25.80 -9.26 -25.30
C ASN A 404 -25.90 -7.83 -24.77
N TYR A 405 -24.78 -7.13 -24.71
CA TYR A 405 -24.67 -5.77 -24.19
C TYR A 405 -23.78 -4.91 -25.06
N THR A 406 -24.31 -3.80 -25.56
CA THR A 406 -23.48 -2.77 -26.21
C THR A 406 -23.04 -1.74 -25.17
N LEU A 407 -21.73 -1.58 -25.03
CA LEU A 407 -21.11 -0.60 -24.16
C LEU A 407 -20.49 0.53 -24.98
N PRO A 408 -20.74 1.79 -24.61
CA PRO A 408 -20.04 2.93 -25.20
C PRO A 408 -18.52 2.77 -25.11
N LYS A 409 -17.80 3.50 -25.95
CA LYS A 409 -16.34 3.63 -25.82
C LYS A 409 -15.96 4.06 -24.40
N LYS A 410 -14.80 3.62 -23.92
CA LYS A 410 -14.21 4.00 -22.61
C LYS A 410 -15.16 3.79 -21.42
N SER A 411 -15.94 2.73 -21.44
CA SER A 411 -16.91 2.44 -20.39
C SER A 411 -16.83 1.00 -19.86
N SER A 412 -17.44 0.77 -18.73
CA SER A 412 -17.53 -0.55 -18.09
C SER A 412 -18.92 -0.77 -17.48
N LYS A 413 -19.28 -2.03 -17.26
CA LYS A 413 -20.55 -2.45 -16.66
C LYS A 413 -20.35 -3.68 -15.81
N ILE A 414 -20.97 -3.69 -14.64
CA ILE A 414 -21.08 -4.87 -13.75
C ILE A 414 -22.54 -5.32 -13.76
N ILE A 415 -22.76 -6.63 -14.01
CA ILE A 415 -24.10 -7.26 -14.09
C ILE A 415 -24.17 -8.51 -13.22
#